data_542abfff570f601edc7a275d487420b1
#
_entry.id   542abfff570f601edc7a275d487420b1
#
_cell.length_a   1.000
_cell.length_b   1.000
_cell.length_c   1.000
_cell.angle_alpha   90.00
_cell.angle_beta   90.00
_cell.angle_gamma   90.00
#
_symmetry.space_group_name_H-M   'P 1'
#
loop_
_entity.id
_entity.type
_entity.pdbx_description
1 polymer ?
#
loop_
_entity_poly.entity_id
_entity_poly.type
_entity_poly.pdbx_seq_one_letter_code
_entity_poly.pdbx_strand_id
1 'polypeptide(L)'
;MEKKSIIAVVAILLILVTILIAGMMGQNDVLRVSDKNVIAFNDMMGDLKKADIVFIGEVHDFPEHHRMELEVIRAFHESGRPLAIGLEMFRKDSQKELDSWVQGASSLAQFLPVYYDNWHQPWPRYRDILLYAREHRVPLIGLNIPDAISETVARHGFASLNAAQKKQLPPGISCDVDPAYREFIRKAYADHQQEPDKKFLYFCEAQMVWDKAMAWRLIEYLKQDPGRTVVVLAGVGHAWKRGIPGQVARQSPFTSRVVIPLIPDQIGIDSVTKQDGDYVMLQ
;
A
#
# COMPACT_ATOMS: atom_id res chain seq x y z
N MET A 1 -5.76 -52.23 -28.52
CA MET A 1 -4.75 -51.75 -27.56
C MET A 1 -4.20 -50.37 -27.89
N GLU A 2 -4.06 -49.97 -29.17
CA GLU A 2 -3.46 -48.70 -29.54
C GLU A 2 -4.20 -47.40 -29.11
N LYS A 3 -5.55 -47.34 -29.19
CA LYS A 3 -6.30 -46.12 -28.80
C LYS A 3 -6.13 -45.70 -27.34
N LYS A 4 -6.00 -46.66 -26.39
CA LYS A 4 -5.79 -46.34 -24.97
C LYS A 4 -4.39 -45.79 -24.71
N SER A 5 -3.38 -46.27 -25.47
CA SER A 5 -2.00 -45.77 -25.36
C SER A 5 -1.86 -44.36 -25.90
N ILE A 6 -2.55 -44.00 -26.97
CA ILE A 6 -2.54 -42.65 -27.55
C ILE A 6 -3.19 -41.63 -26.59
N ILE A 7 -4.31 -41.99 -25.98
CA ILE A 7 -5.01 -41.10 -24.97
C ILE A 7 -4.12 -40.86 -23.76
N ALA A 8 -3.42 -41.88 -23.27
CA ALA A 8 -2.49 -41.74 -22.14
C ALA A 8 -1.29 -40.84 -22.48
N VAL A 9 -0.73 -40.96 -23.67
CA VAL A 9 0.39 -40.10 -24.12
C VAL A 9 -0.05 -38.65 -24.30
N VAL A 10 -1.23 -38.40 -24.87
CA VAL A 10 -1.77 -37.02 -24.98
C VAL A 10 -2.06 -36.42 -23.62
N ALA A 11 -2.61 -37.20 -22.67
CA ALA A 11 -2.85 -36.71 -21.31
C ALA A 11 -1.53 -36.36 -20.58
N ILE A 12 -0.49 -37.19 -20.72
CA ILE A 12 0.84 -36.92 -20.15
C ILE A 12 1.48 -35.69 -20.78
N LEU A 13 1.37 -35.52 -22.10
CA LEU A 13 1.86 -34.31 -22.81
C LEU A 13 1.12 -33.05 -22.34
N LEU A 14 -0.19 -33.09 -22.16
CA LEU A 14 -0.97 -31.98 -21.63
C LEU A 14 -0.58 -31.65 -20.19
N ILE A 15 -0.34 -32.64 -19.34
CA ILE A 15 0.14 -32.43 -17.97
C ILE A 15 1.55 -31.84 -17.96
N LEU A 16 2.45 -32.32 -18.83
CA LEU A 16 3.80 -31.78 -18.94
C LEU A 16 3.80 -30.33 -19.45
N VAL A 17 2.94 -30.02 -20.42
CA VAL A 17 2.76 -28.64 -20.93
C VAL A 17 2.19 -27.73 -19.87
N THR A 18 1.20 -28.17 -19.08
CA THR A 18 0.67 -27.37 -17.95
C THR A 18 1.71 -27.19 -16.84
N ILE A 19 2.51 -28.20 -16.52
CA ILE A 19 3.61 -28.07 -15.55
C ILE A 19 4.72 -27.15 -16.09
N LEU A 20 5.02 -27.22 -17.40
CA LEU A 20 6.01 -26.35 -18.03
C LEU A 20 5.54 -24.88 -18.06
N ILE A 21 4.27 -24.63 -18.35
CA ILE A 21 3.66 -23.29 -18.33
C ILE A 21 3.60 -22.76 -16.89
N ALA A 22 3.22 -23.59 -15.89
CA ALA A 22 3.23 -23.21 -14.49
C ALA A 22 4.65 -22.95 -13.97
N GLY A 23 5.67 -23.66 -14.48
CA GLY A 23 7.08 -23.42 -14.15
C GLY A 23 7.71 -22.25 -14.90
N MET A 24 7.06 -21.70 -15.92
CA MET A 24 7.48 -20.50 -16.66
C MET A 24 6.87 -19.22 -16.12
N MET A 25 5.79 -19.29 -15.31
CA MET A 25 5.34 -18.13 -14.55
C MET A 25 6.35 -17.90 -13.42
N GLY A 26 7.18 -16.89 -13.55
CA GLY A 26 8.11 -16.47 -12.49
C GLY A 26 7.33 -16.25 -11.19
N GLN A 27 7.97 -16.55 -10.07
CA GLN A 27 7.35 -16.50 -8.73
C GLN A 27 6.77 -15.10 -8.37
N ASN A 28 7.01 -14.09 -9.23
CA ASN A 28 6.66 -12.68 -9.04
C ASN A 28 6.12 -12.02 -10.32
N ASP A 29 5.38 -12.76 -11.16
CA ASP A 29 4.71 -12.17 -12.30
C ASP A 29 3.58 -11.26 -11.86
N VAL A 30 3.42 -10.14 -12.56
CA VAL A 30 2.41 -9.12 -12.27
C VAL A 30 1.56 -8.83 -13.49
N LEU A 31 0.30 -8.49 -13.30
CA LEU A 31 -0.55 -7.98 -14.36
C LEU A 31 -0.30 -6.49 -14.57
N ARG A 32 0.09 -6.09 -15.77
CA ARG A 32 0.08 -4.68 -16.17
C ARG A 32 -1.34 -4.28 -16.57
N VAL A 33 -1.93 -3.36 -15.80
CA VAL A 33 -3.36 -3.00 -15.96
C VAL A 33 -3.66 -2.33 -17.30
N SER A 34 -2.68 -1.63 -17.88
CA SER A 34 -2.88 -0.81 -19.09
C SER A 34 -3.27 -1.62 -20.33
N ASP A 35 -2.80 -2.84 -20.45
CA ASP A 35 -2.98 -3.74 -21.60
C ASP A 35 -3.36 -5.17 -21.20
N LYS A 36 -3.55 -5.42 -19.90
CA LYS A 36 -3.90 -6.73 -19.34
C LYS A 36 -2.87 -7.83 -19.60
N ASN A 37 -1.62 -7.46 -19.86
CA ASN A 37 -0.54 -8.42 -20.04
C ASN A 37 0.10 -8.80 -18.69
N VAL A 38 0.36 -10.09 -18.52
CA VAL A 38 1.23 -10.58 -17.45
C VAL A 38 2.66 -10.31 -17.87
N ILE A 39 3.42 -9.65 -17.01
CA ILE A 39 4.81 -9.26 -17.25
C ILE A 39 5.69 -9.70 -16.08
N ALA A 40 6.99 -9.82 -16.36
CA ALA A 40 7.95 -10.14 -15.31
C ALA A 40 8.11 -8.96 -14.31
N PHE A 41 8.45 -9.28 -13.06
CA PHE A 41 8.74 -8.31 -12.01
C PHE A 41 9.77 -7.24 -12.45
N ASN A 42 10.83 -7.64 -13.17
CA ASN A 42 11.86 -6.71 -13.62
C ASN A 42 11.35 -5.67 -14.63
N ASP A 43 10.38 -6.04 -15.47
CA ASP A 43 9.75 -5.11 -16.42
C ASP A 43 8.90 -4.07 -15.67
N MET A 44 8.15 -4.51 -14.67
CA MET A 44 7.43 -3.60 -13.75
C MET A 44 8.42 -2.66 -13.07
N MET A 45 9.50 -3.18 -12.48
CA MET A 45 10.51 -2.36 -11.79
C MET A 45 11.15 -1.31 -12.73
N GLY A 46 11.31 -1.62 -14.02
CA GLY A 46 11.79 -0.68 -15.04
C GLY A 46 10.86 0.56 -15.20
N ASP A 47 9.56 0.41 -14.95
CA ASP A 47 8.60 1.52 -14.97
C ASP A 47 8.46 2.18 -13.58
N LEU A 48 8.40 1.40 -12.50
CA LEU A 48 8.31 1.93 -11.14
C LEU A 48 9.46 2.90 -10.82
N LYS A 49 10.68 2.60 -11.29
CA LYS A 49 11.86 3.44 -11.11
C LYS A 49 11.79 4.82 -11.76
N LYS A 50 10.80 5.08 -12.62
CA LYS A 50 10.60 6.41 -13.24
C LYS A 50 9.72 7.33 -12.40
N ALA A 51 9.06 6.80 -11.36
CA ALA A 51 8.17 7.57 -10.51
C ALA A 51 8.88 8.13 -9.28
N ASP A 52 8.36 9.24 -8.76
CA ASP A 52 8.78 9.84 -7.50
C ASP A 52 8.24 9.03 -6.31
N ILE A 53 7.04 8.45 -6.47
CA ILE A 53 6.35 7.70 -5.44
C ILE A 53 5.85 6.38 -6.01
N VAL A 54 6.07 5.29 -5.28
CA VAL A 54 5.48 3.99 -5.58
C VAL A 54 4.62 3.55 -4.41
N PHE A 55 3.34 3.42 -4.64
CA PHE A 55 2.40 2.89 -3.65
C PHE A 55 2.27 1.39 -3.84
N ILE A 56 2.43 0.63 -2.77
CA ILE A 56 2.19 -0.81 -2.73
C ILE A 56 1.04 -1.05 -1.75
N GLY A 57 -0.06 -1.53 -2.30
CA GLY A 57 -1.23 -1.91 -1.53
C GLY A 57 -1.07 -3.30 -0.93
N GLU A 58 -1.54 -3.46 0.31
CA GLU A 58 -1.52 -4.74 0.99
C GLU A 58 -2.88 -5.10 1.60
N VAL A 59 -3.07 -6.37 1.88
CA VAL A 59 -3.98 -6.88 2.90
C VAL A 59 -3.09 -7.29 4.07
N HIS A 60 -3.25 -6.66 5.21
CA HIS A 60 -2.30 -6.66 6.34
C HIS A 60 -1.92 -8.03 6.90
N ASP A 61 -2.71 -9.06 6.66
CA ASP A 61 -2.46 -10.42 7.15
C ASP A 61 -1.99 -11.41 6.07
N PHE A 62 -1.68 -10.91 4.86
CA PHE A 62 -1.16 -11.72 3.76
C PHE A 62 0.36 -11.61 3.64
N PRO A 63 1.13 -12.67 4.02
CA PRO A 63 2.59 -12.64 3.98
C PRO A 63 3.18 -12.41 2.58
N GLU A 64 2.44 -12.82 1.54
CA GLU A 64 2.85 -12.66 0.14
C GLU A 64 2.98 -11.19 -0.24
N HIS A 65 2.09 -10.34 0.26
CA HIS A 65 2.13 -8.91 0.02
C HIS A 65 3.38 -8.28 0.65
N HIS A 66 3.71 -8.63 1.89
CA HIS A 66 4.92 -8.14 2.56
C HIS A 66 6.22 -8.62 1.90
N ARG A 67 6.20 -9.81 1.27
CA ARG A 67 7.35 -10.27 0.45
C ARG A 67 7.53 -9.39 -0.78
N MET A 68 6.44 -9.10 -1.52
CA MET A 68 6.48 -8.21 -2.68
C MET A 68 6.94 -6.80 -2.29
N GLU A 69 6.46 -6.26 -1.19
CA GLU A 69 6.91 -4.98 -0.65
C GLU A 69 8.42 -4.96 -0.42
N LEU A 70 8.95 -5.98 0.26
CA LEU A 70 10.39 -6.10 0.53
C LEU A 70 11.20 -6.26 -0.77
N GLU A 71 10.71 -7.02 -1.75
CA GLU A 71 11.39 -7.21 -3.04
C GLU A 71 11.45 -5.90 -3.84
N VAL A 72 10.37 -5.13 -3.87
CA VAL A 72 10.36 -3.80 -4.49
C VAL A 72 11.35 -2.86 -3.79
N ILE A 73 11.35 -2.83 -2.47
CA ILE A 73 12.29 -2.02 -1.66
C ILE A 73 13.74 -2.40 -1.97
N ARG A 74 14.06 -3.70 -2.00
CA ARG A 74 15.39 -4.22 -2.34
C ARG A 74 15.81 -3.79 -3.74
N ALA A 75 14.95 -3.98 -4.74
CA ALA A 75 15.24 -3.64 -6.12
C ALA A 75 15.48 -2.14 -6.35
N PHE A 76 14.80 -1.26 -5.57
CA PHE A 76 15.09 0.17 -5.56
C PHE A 76 16.44 0.46 -4.90
N HIS A 77 16.70 -0.08 -3.73
CA HIS A 77 17.95 0.13 -2.98
C HIS A 77 19.17 -0.36 -3.78
N GLU A 78 19.12 -1.57 -4.33
CA GLU A 78 20.18 -2.16 -5.15
C GLU A 78 20.46 -1.38 -6.45
N SER A 79 19.48 -0.62 -6.93
CA SER A 79 19.67 0.26 -8.09
C SER A 79 20.48 1.53 -7.78
N GLY A 80 20.85 1.76 -6.51
CA GLY A 80 21.58 2.94 -6.07
C GLY A 80 20.76 4.23 -6.03
N ARG A 81 19.44 4.17 -6.26
CA ARG A 81 18.57 5.36 -6.18
C ARG A 81 18.34 5.75 -4.71
N PRO A 82 18.38 7.07 -4.40
CA PRO A 82 17.96 7.53 -3.08
C PRO A 82 16.54 7.07 -2.78
N LEU A 83 16.36 6.29 -1.72
CA LEU A 83 15.11 5.64 -1.34
C LEU A 83 14.69 6.05 0.07
N ALA A 84 13.39 6.15 0.30
CA ALA A 84 12.77 6.11 1.62
C ALA A 84 11.52 5.23 1.58
N ILE A 85 11.08 4.76 2.75
CA ILE A 85 9.87 3.95 2.90
C ILE A 85 8.85 4.75 3.70
N GLY A 86 7.71 5.04 3.08
CA GLY A 86 6.56 5.65 3.74
C GLY A 86 5.65 4.59 4.34
N LEU A 87 5.32 4.72 5.61
CA LEU A 87 4.58 3.73 6.38
C LEU A 87 3.23 4.29 6.85
N GLU A 88 2.13 3.71 6.38
CA GLU A 88 0.80 3.92 6.97
C GLU A 88 0.80 3.53 8.45
N MET A 89 1.52 2.46 8.79
CA MET A 89 1.55 1.82 10.10
C MET A 89 2.09 2.72 11.20
N PHE A 90 2.77 3.81 10.87
CA PHE A 90 3.39 4.70 11.84
C PHE A 90 2.86 6.12 11.75
N ARG A 91 2.59 6.69 12.92
CA ARG A 91 2.19 8.09 13.04
C ARG A 91 3.38 9.04 12.86
N LYS A 92 3.08 10.24 12.39
CA LYS A 92 4.07 11.33 12.23
C LYS A 92 4.80 11.67 13.54
N ASP A 93 4.14 11.59 14.67
CA ASP A 93 4.70 11.89 15.98
C ASP A 93 5.71 10.85 16.49
N SER A 94 5.72 9.64 15.90
CA SER A 94 6.73 8.59 16.14
C SER A 94 7.96 8.70 15.21
N GLN A 95 8.14 9.82 14.50
CA GLN A 95 9.26 9.95 13.54
C GLN A 95 10.64 9.85 14.20
N LYS A 96 10.82 10.38 15.40
CA LYS A 96 12.10 10.32 16.13
C LYS A 96 12.50 8.88 16.46
N GLU A 97 11.54 8.06 16.82
CA GLU A 97 11.71 6.65 17.13
C GLU A 97 12.08 5.86 15.86
N LEU A 98 11.43 6.17 14.72
CA LEU A 98 11.78 5.61 13.42
C LEU A 98 13.22 5.99 13.00
N ASP A 99 13.58 7.26 13.17
CA ASP A 99 14.93 7.74 12.87
C ASP A 99 15.97 7.05 13.76
N SER A 100 15.70 6.92 15.06
CA SER A 100 16.55 6.21 16.02
C SER A 100 16.71 4.73 15.66
N TRP A 101 15.63 4.08 15.20
CA TRP A 101 15.66 2.70 14.74
C TRP A 101 16.56 2.53 13.50
N VAL A 102 16.36 3.35 12.47
CA VAL A 102 17.15 3.30 11.23
C VAL A 102 18.63 3.59 11.47
N GLN A 103 18.94 4.53 12.38
CA GLN A 103 20.32 4.85 12.76
C GLN A 103 21.00 3.77 13.61
N GLY A 104 20.24 2.76 14.08
CA GLY A 104 20.77 1.72 14.97
C GLY A 104 20.94 2.19 16.42
N ALA A 105 20.44 3.37 16.77
CA ALA A 105 20.55 3.95 18.11
C ALA A 105 19.59 3.32 19.13
N SER A 106 18.49 2.72 18.68
CA SER A 106 17.56 1.95 19.53
C SER A 106 17.72 0.45 19.35
N SER A 107 17.66 -0.33 20.43
CA SER A 107 17.60 -1.79 20.38
C SER A 107 16.21 -2.28 19.94
N LEU A 108 16.09 -3.56 19.56
CA LEU A 108 14.79 -4.17 19.27
C LEU A 108 13.84 -4.10 20.48
N ALA A 109 14.35 -4.33 21.69
CA ALA A 109 13.55 -4.26 22.92
C ALA A 109 12.97 -2.84 23.17
N GLN A 110 13.68 -1.79 22.74
CA GLN A 110 13.19 -0.41 22.80
C GLN A 110 12.22 -0.06 21.67
N PHE A 111 12.41 -0.63 20.48
CA PHE A 111 11.58 -0.34 19.31
C PHE A 111 10.23 -1.09 19.31
N LEU A 112 10.17 -2.32 19.83
CA LEU A 112 8.94 -3.10 19.84
C LEU A 112 7.76 -2.41 20.55
N PRO A 113 7.91 -1.75 21.71
CA PRO A 113 6.83 -0.96 22.30
C PRO A 113 6.33 0.16 21.37
N VAL A 114 7.23 0.84 20.66
CA VAL A 114 6.87 1.88 19.68
C VAL A 114 6.10 1.28 18.50
N TYR A 115 6.55 0.13 18.01
CA TYR A 115 5.83 -0.59 16.95
C TYR A 115 4.39 -0.92 17.38
N TYR A 116 4.21 -1.53 18.54
CA TYR A 116 2.87 -1.93 19.00
C TYR A 116 1.99 -0.76 19.47
N ASP A 117 2.57 0.37 19.81
CA ASP A 117 1.81 1.61 20.06
C ASP A 117 1.26 2.23 18.77
N ASN A 118 1.91 1.98 17.64
CA ASN A 118 1.51 2.47 16.33
C ASN A 118 0.68 1.45 15.54
N TRP A 119 0.97 0.15 15.68
CA TRP A 119 0.40 -0.88 14.82
C TRP A 119 0.06 -2.16 15.59
N HIS A 120 -1.19 -2.62 15.45
CA HIS A 120 -1.66 -3.79 16.20
C HIS A 120 -1.44 -5.13 15.49
N GLN A 121 -0.84 -5.11 14.29
CA GLN A 121 -0.48 -6.35 13.59
C GLN A 121 0.78 -6.99 14.21
N PRO A 122 0.90 -8.34 14.19
CA PRO A 122 2.06 -9.03 14.74
C PRO A 122 3.38 -8.57 14.11
N TRP A 123 4.38 -8.27 14.94
CA TRP A 123 5.73 -7.88 14.52
C TRP A 123 6.33 -8.75 13.40
N PRO A 124 6.20 -10.10 13.40
CA PRO A 124 6.77 -10.94 12.35
C PRO A 124 6.30 -10.60 10.93
N ARG A 125 5.17 -9.95 10.76
CA ARG A 125 4.65 -9.56 9.43
C ARG A 125 5.49 -8.47 8.77
N TYR A 126 5.91 -7.47 9.53
CA TYR A 126 6.66 -6.31 9.04
C TYR A 126 8.13 -6.33 9.41
N ARG A 127 8.55 -7.32 10.21
CA ARG A 127 9.90 -7.45 10.76
C ARG A 127 10.97 -7.34 9.69
N ASP A 128 10.83 -8.05 8.60
CA ASP A 128 11.88 -8.19 7.59
C ASP A 128 12.08 -6.86 6.83
N ILE A 129 10.99 -6.11 6.59
CA ILE A 129 11.04 -4.75 6.00
C ILE A 129 11.72 -3.77 6.96
N LEU A 130 11.31 -3.77 8.23
CA LEU A 130 11.84 -2.85 9.24
C LEU A 130 13.29 -3.15 9.60
N LEU A 131 13.69 -4.44 9.62
CA LEU A 131 15.10 -4.84 9.79
C LEU A 131 15.93 -4.46 8.58
N TYR A 132 15.42 -4.68 7.35
CA TYR A 132 16.10 -4.28 6.13
C TYR A 132 16.35 -2.77 6.10
N ALA A 133 15.35 -1.96 6.44
CA ALA A 133 15.49 -0.51 6.52
C ALA A 133 16.57 -0.09 7.51
N ARG A 134 16.66 -0.73 8.68
CA ARG A 134 17.69 -0.51 9.69
C ARG A 134 19.09 -0.91 9.20
N GLU A 135 19.23 -2.13 8.65
CA GLU A 135 20.51 -2.68 8.18
C GLU A 135 21.13 -1.80 7.08
N HIS A 136 20.31 -1.34 6.17
CA HIS A 136 20.73 -0.55 5.02
C HIS A 136 20.56 0.97 5.22
N ARG A 137 20.14 1.41 6.41
CA ARG A 137 19.90 2.82 6.74
C ARG A 137 18.95 3.52 5.76
N VAL A 138 17.93 2.78 5.28
CA VAL A 138 16.88 3.35 4.44
C VAL A 138 15.93 4.14 5.34
N PRO A 139 15.72 5.45 5.10
CA PRO A 139 14.82 6.26 5.92
C PRO A 139 13.40 5.71 5.95
N LEU A 140 12.79 5.70 7.14
CA LEU A 140 11.39 5.38 7.37
C LEU A 140 10.60 6.67 7.65
N ILE A 141 9.42 6.79 7.09
CA ILE A 141 8.56 7.97 7.25
C ILE A 141 7.24 7.52 7.85
N GLY A 142 6.92 8.00 9.06
CA GLY A 142 5.58 7.85 9.62
C GLY A 142 4.60 8.77 8.90
N LEU A 143 3.64 8.20 8.22
CA LEU A 143 2.68 8.95 7.39
C LEU A 143 1.39 9.27 8.13
N ASN A 144 1.01 8.43 9.10
CA ASN A 144 -0.28 8.48 9.77
C ASN A 144 -0.39 9.61 10.80
N ILE A 145 -1.58 9.79 11.28
CA ILE A 145 -1.98 10.78 12.30
C ILE A 145 -2.27 10.07 13.64
N PRO A 146 -2.34 10.79 14.76
CA PRO A 146 -2.78 10.23 16.03
C PRO A 146 -4.19 9.61 15.94
N ASP A 147 -4.35 8.40 16.46
CA ASP A 147 -5.60 7.63 16.43
C ASP A 147 -6.78 8.40 17.03
N ALA A 148 -6.54 9.19 18.08
CA ALA A 148 -7.56 10.03 18.69
C ALA A 148 -8.23 11.01 17.72
N ILE A 149 -7.55 11.42 16.65
CA ILE A 149 -8.13 12.29 15.61
C ILE A 149 -9.07 11.50 14.71
N SER A 150 -8.60 10.40 14.14
CA SER A 150 -9.41 9.54 13.24
C SER A 150 -10.60 8.93 13.96
N GLU A 151 -10.44 8.47 15.20
CA GLU A 151 -11.54 7.97 16.03
C GLU A 151 -12.60 9.04 16.33
N THR A 152 -12.16 10.27 16.65
CA THR A 152 -13.10 11.38 16.90
C THR A 152 -13.92 11.64 15.64
N VAL A 153 -13.28 11.66 14.47
CA VAL A 153 -13.97 11.87 13.19
C VAL A 153 -14.91 10.71 12.89
N ALA A 154 -14.47 9.46 13.04
CA ALA A 154 -15.30 8.29 12.80
C ALA A 154 -16.56 8.22 13.67
N ARG A 155 -16.48 8.74 14.91
CA ARG A 155 -17.62 8.76 15.85
C ARG A 155 -18.51 9.99 15.72
N HIS A 156 -17.92 11.17 15.45
CA HIS A 156 -18.60 12.46 15.62
C HIS A 156 -18.52 13.37 14.40
N GLY A 157 -17.79 12.97 13.34
CA GLY A 157 -17.57 13.74 12.12
C GLY A 157 -16.44 14.76 12.24
N PHE A 158 -15.92 15.21 11.10
CA PHE A 158 -14.80 16.15 11.03
C PHE A 158 -15.07 17.49 11.71
N ALA A 159 -16.30 17.95 11.70
CA ALA A 159 -16.70 19.20 12.32
C ALA A 159 -16.45 19.22 13.85
N SER A 160 -16.45 18.05 14.51
CA SER A 160 -16.27 17.90 15.96
C SER A 160 -14.84 18.14 16.44
N LEU A 161 -13.85 18.12 15.54
CA LEU A 161 -12.45 18.35 15.88
C LEU A 161 -12.23 19.76 16.41
N ASN A 162 -11.47 19.87 17.51
CA ASN A 162 -11.04 21.14 18.05
C ASN A 162 -9.94 21.81 17.21
N ALA A 163 -9.59 23.06 17.51
CA ALA A 163 -8.61 23.83 16.75
C ALA A 163 -7.19 23.20 16.77
N ALA A 164 -6.79 22.56 17.87
CA ALA A 164 -5.48 21.92 17.97
C ALA A 164 -5.40 20.64 17.10
N GLN A 165 -6.47 19.85 17.07
CA GLN A 165 -6.58 18.69 16.19
C GLN A 165 -6.60 19.09 14.72
N LYS A 166 -7.39 20.12 14.36
CA LYS A 166 -7.45 20.63 12.96
C LYS A 166 -6.11 21.15 12.45
N LYS A 167 -5.27 21.74 13.32
CA LYS A 167 -3.91 22.20 12.94
C LYS A 167 -2.96 21.08 12.53
N GLN A 168 -3.25 19.84 12.92
CA GLN A 168 -2.44 18.67 12.56
C GLN A 168 -2.83 18.06 11.21
N LEU A 169 -3.89 18.56 10.61
CA LEU A 169 -4.48 18.04 9.39
C LEU A 169 -4.39 19.06 8.25
N PRO A 170 -4.33 18.60 6.99
CA PRO A 170 -4.48 19.51 5.85
C PRO A 170 -5.88 20.14 5.84
N PRO A 171 -6.06 21.30 5.22
CA PRO A 171 -7.36 21.92 5.08
C PRO A 171 -8.30 21.15 4.14
N GLY A 172 -9.59 21.40 4.26
CA GLY A 172 -10.59 20.97 3.28
C GLY A 172 -10.87 19.45 3.31
N ILE A 173 -11.01 18.86 4.50
CA ILE A 173 -11.43 17.46 4.63
C ILE A 173 -12.95 17.37 4.57
N SER A 174 -13.44 16.55 3.65
CA SER A 174 -14.85 16.22 3.46
C SER A 174 -14.96 14.88 2.75
N CYS A 175 -16.11 14.19 2.88
CA CYS A 175 -16.42 12.99 2.10
C CYS A 175 -16.82 13.37 0.65
N ASP A 176 -15.94 14.07 -0.04
CA ASP A 176 -16.08 14.43 -1.45
C ASP A 176 -15.19 13.50 -2.29
N VAL A 177 -15.72 12.33 -2.58
CA VAL A 177 -15.03 11.25 -3.31
C VAL A 177 -15.87 10.84 -4.53
N ASP A 178 -15.19 10.31 -5.55
CA ASP A 178 -15.88 9.77 -6.71
C ASP A 178 -16.78 8.57 -6.33
N PRO A 179 -17.79 8.25 -7.16
CA PRO A 179 -18.78 7.21 -6.83
C PRO A 179 -18.16 5.83 -6.59
N ALA A 180 -17.10 5.45 -7.31
CA ALA A 180 -16.48 4.14 -7.15
C ALA A 180 -15.69 4.06 -5.83
N TYR A 181 -14.99 5.12 -5.43
CA TYR A 181 -14.34 5.16 -4.12
C TYR A 181 -15.37 5.18 -2.98
N ARG A 182 -16.46 5.91 -3.15
CA ARG A 182 -17.55 5.93 -2.17
C ARG A 182 -18.17 4.54 -1.97
N GLU A 183 -18.34 3.79 -3.06
CA GLU A 183 -18.86 2.42 -3.00
C GLU A 183 -17.87 1.47 -2.31
N PHE A 184 -16.57 1.61 -2.59
CA PHE A 184 -15.53 0.86 -1.90
C PHE A 184 -15.56 1.11 -0.37
N ILE A 185 -15.61 2.38 0.04
CA ILE A 185 -15.73 2.77 1.46
C ILE A 185 -17.04 2.22 2.05
N ARG A 186 -18.14 2.20 1.28
CA ARG A 186 -19.43 1.66 1.73
C ARG A 186 -19.38 0.16 2.00
N LYS A 187 -18.68 -0.60 1.15
CA LYS A 187 -18.48 -2.03 1.37
C LYS A 187 -17.65 -2.27 2.64
N ALA A 188 -16.53 -1.59 2.77
CA ALA A 188 -15.71 -1.67 3.99
C ALA A 188 -16.50 -1.29 5.25
N TYR A 189 -17.39 -0.29 5.17
CA TYR A 189 -18.27 0.09 6.28
C TYR A 189 -19.31 -0.99 6.61
N ALA A 190 -19.90 -1.63 5.60
CA ALA A 190 -20.89 -2.67 5.79
C ALA A 190 -20.32 -3.91 6.50
N ASP A 191 -19.06 -4.23 6.26
CA ASP A 191 -18.34 -5.31 6.95
C ASP A 191 -18.13 -5.01 8.44
N HIS A 192 -18.23 -3.74 8.85
CA HIS A 192 -17.97 -3.30 10.22
C HIS A 192 -19.22 -2.93 11.03
N GLN A 193 -20.34 -2.49 10.39
CA GLN A 193 -21.56 -2.09 11.11
C GLN A 193 -22.83 -2.03 10.24
N GLN A 194 -23.99 -2.41 10.82
CA GLN A 194 -25.32 -2.29 10.23
C GLN A 194 -26.04 -1.02 10.70
N GLU A 195 -25.53 0.19 10.42
CA GLU A 195 -26.12 1.41 10.98
C GLU A 195 -26.24 2.61 9.99
N PRO A 196 -27.04 3.68 10.33
CA PRO A 196 -27.61 4.63 9.38
C PRO A 196 -26.64 5.59 8.68
N ASP A 197 -27.09 6.25 7.59
CA ASP A 197 -26.34 7.13 6.67
C ASP A 197 -25.40 8.16 7.30
N LYS A 198 -25.73 8.69 8.48
CA LYS A 198 -24.90 9.68 9.16
C LYS A 198 -23.59 9.08 9.66
N LYS A 199 -23.60 7.84 10.15
CA LYS A 199 -22.41 7.14 10.60
C LYS A 199 -21.52 6.76 9.40
N PHE A 200 -22.14 6.41 8.26
CA PHE A 200 -21.39 6.22 7.02
C PHE A 200 -20.66 7.51 6.59
N LEU A 201 -21.31 8.68 6.69
CA LEU A 201 -20.64 9.95 6.39
C LEU A 201 -19.40 10.16 7.27
N TYR A 202 -19.49 9.94 8.57
CA TYR A 202 -18.37 10.07 9.50
C TYR A 202 -17.25 9.06 9.22
N PHE A 203 -17.60 7.83 8.87
CA PHE A 203 -16.63 6.83 8.45
C PHE A 203 -15.91 7.26 7.17
N CYS A 204 -16.63 7.76 6.17
CA CYS A 204 -16.05 8.31 4.96
C CYS A 204 -15.15 9.52 5.24
N GLU A 205 -15.56 10.43 6.12
CA GLU A 205 -14.72 11.56 6.55
C GLU A 205 -13.44 11.09 7.22
N ALA A 206 -13.49 10.03 8.03
CA ALA A 206 -12.31 9.44 8.67
C ALA A 206 -11.33 8.85 7.63
N GLN A 207 -11.85 8.15 6.60
CA GLN A 207 -11.02 7.68 5.47
C GLN A 207 -10.33 8.86 4.77
N MET A 208 -11.05 9.97 4.56
CA MET A 208 -10.47 11.17 3.94
C MET A 208 -9.45 11.87 4.84
N VAL A 209 -9.61 11.81 6.15
CA VAL A 209 -8.63 12.30 7.12
C VAL A 209 -7.31 11.54 6.94
N TRP A 210 -7.35 10.21 6.89
CA TRP A 210 -6.17 9.38 6.67
C TRP A 210 -5.51 9.65 5.32
N ASP A 211 -6.26 9.55 4.22
CA ASP A 211 -5.70 9.72 2.87
C ASP A 211 -5.07 11.09 2.68
N LYS A 212 -5.77 12.15 3.09
CA LYS A 212 -5.28 13.52 2.93
C LYS A 212 -4.09 13.82 3.83
N ALA A 213 -4.08 13.33 5.07
CA ALA A 213 -2.97 13.56 6.00
C ALA A 213 -1.71 12.80 5.55
N MET A 214 -1.84 11.54 5.13
CA MET A 214 -0.72 10.75 4.60
C MET A 214 -0.16 11.35 3.31
N ALA A 215 -1.02 11.78 2.38
CA ALA A 215 -0.60 12.47 1.16
C ALA A 215 0.13 13.78 1.47
N TRP A 216 -0.40 14.59 2.38
CA TRP A 216 0.22 15.84 2.80
C TRP A 216 1.60 15.63 3.40
N ARG A 217 1.73 14.67 4.32
CA ARG A 217 3.01 14.31 4.93
C ARG A 217 4.05 13.84 3.90
N LEU A 218 3.60 13.02 2.95
CA LEU A 218 4.44 12.52 1.85
C LEU A 218 4.93 13.67 0.95
N ILE A 219 4.04 14.58 0.57
CA ILE A 219 4.37 15.76 -0.24
C ILE A 219 5.36 16.68 0.51
N GLU A 220 5.15 16.90 1.81
CA GLU A 220 6.08 17.69 2.63
C GLU A 220 7.48 17.08 2.67
N TYR A 221 7.55 15.76 2.83
CA TYR A 221 8.83 15.05 2.84
C TYR A 221 9.58 15.20 1.50
N LEU A 222 8.91 14.94 0.39
CA LEU A 222 9.51 15.02 -0.94
C LEU A 222 9.93 16.45 -1.33
N LYS A 223 9.25 17.48 -0.83
CA LYS A 223 9.67 18.86 -1.01
C LYS A 223 10.98 19.19 -0.28
N GLN A 224 11.25 18.52 0.85
CA GLN A 224 12.46 18.71 1.64
C GLN A 224 13.65 17.89 1.11
N ASP A 225 13.39 16.77 0.46
CA ASP A 225 14.41 15.86 -0.10
C ASP A 225 14.08 15.52 -1.57
N PRO A 226 14.21 16.50 -2.48
CA PRO A 226 13.90 16.31 -3.88
C PRO A 226 14.90 15.33 -4.54
N GLY A 227 14.36 14.43 -5.38
CA GLY A 227 15.17 13.40 -6.05
C GLY A 227 15.20 12.06 -5.32
N ARG A 228 14.61 11.96 -4.14
CA ARG A 228 14.38 10.69 -3.44
C ARG A 228 13.08 10.05 -3.95
N THR A 229 13.13 8.74 -4.20
CA THR A 229 11.91 7.96 -4.44
C THR A 229 11.35 7.49 -3.09
N VAL A 230 10.04 7.55 -2.90
CA VAL A 230 9.39 6.99 -1.71
C VAL A 230 8.54 5.79 -2.12
N VAL A 231 8.86 4.62 -1.54
CA VAL A 231 7.98 3.43 -1.59
C VAL A 231 7.04 3.51 -0.40
N VAL A 232 5.75 3.60 -0.66
CA VAL A 232 4.69 3.73 0.35
C VAL A 232 4.02 2.39 0.54
N LEU A 233 4.00 1.89 1.78
CA LEU A 233 3.32 0.68 2.19
C LEU A 233 2.02 1.07 2.91
N ALA A 234 0.90 0.63 2.38
CA ALA A 234 -0.41 0.95 2.93
C ALA A 234 -1.45 -0.11 2.56
N GLY A 235 -2.46 -0.25 3.41
CA GLY A 235 -3.62 -1.07 3.09
C GLY A 235 -4.20 -0.68 1.72
N VAL A 236 -4.65 -1.67 0.95
CA VAL A 236 -5.09 -1.48 -0.44
C VAL A 236 -6.10 -0.35 -0.61
N GLY A 237 -6.99 -0.13 0.38
CA GLY A 237 -7.97 0.96 0.36
C GLY A 237 -7.34 2.35 0.37
N HIS A 238 -6.16 2.50 0.95
CA HIS A 238 -5.39 3.74 0.99
C HIS A 238 -4.39 3.85 -0.18
N ALA A 239 -3.74 2.74 -0.55
CA ALA A 239 -2.79 2.67 -1.66
C ALA A 239 -3.44 2.75 -3.03
N TRP A 240 -4.72 2.43 -3.17
CA TRP A 240 -5.48 2.52 -4.40
C TRP A 240 -5.41 3.93 -5.02
N LYS A 241 -5.37 4.04 -6.34
CA LYS A 241 -5.24 5.36 -7.03
C LYS A 241 -6.26 6.41 -6.59
N ARG A 242 -7.42 5.99 -6.07
CA ARG A 242 -8.47 6.88 -5.54
C ARG A 242 -8.21 7.35 -4.11
N GLY A 243 -7.36 6.64 -3.36
CA GLY A 243 -6.92 6.96 -2.01
C GLY A 243 -5.79 7.99 -1.96
N ILE A 244 -4.69 7.67 -1.25
CA ILE A 244 -3.52 8.55 -1.09
C ILE A 244 -2.96 9.01 -2.44
N PRO A 245 -2.76 8.14 -3.47
CA PRO A 245 -2.23 8.57 -4.76
C PRO A 245 -3.09 9.67 -5.41
N GLY A 246 -4.40 9.56 -5.33
CA GLY A 246 -5.32 10.58 -5.84
C GLY A 246 -5.23 11.91 -5.10
N GLN A 247 -4.94 11.90 -3.80
CA GLN A 247 -4.68 13.12 -3.02
C GLN A 247 -3.35 13.77 -3.41
N VAL A 248 -2.30 12.96 -3.62
CA VAL A 248 -0.99 13.43 -4.08
C VAL A 248 -1.10 14.09 -5.47
N ALA A 249 -1.76 13.43 -6.42
CA ALA A 249 -1.92 13.93 -7.79
C ALA A 249 -2.68 15.25 -7.86
N ARG A 250 -3.63 15.50 -6.95
CA ARG A 250 -4.37 16.77 -6.88
C ARG A 250 -3.58 17.91 -6.26
N GLN A 251 -2.55 17.64 -5.45
CA GLN A 251 -1.90 18.62 -4.59
C GLN A 251 -0.42 18.85 -4.93
N SER A 252 0.15 18.05 -5.86
CA SER A 252 1.57 18.13 -6.18
C SER A 252 1.86 17.69 -7.62
N PRO A 253 3.04 18.04 -8.16
CA PRO A 253 3.51 17.57 -9.46
C PRO A 253 4.17 16.19 -9.39
N PHE A 254 4.31 15.56 -8.23
CA PHE A 254 5.00 14.30 -8.07
C PHE A 254 4.29 13.17 -8.82
N THR A 255 5.07 12.42 -9.58
CA THR A 255 4.61 11.28 -10.35
C THR A 255 4.49 10.05 -9.45
N SER A 256 3.47 9.22 -9.70
CA SER A 256 3.28 8.00 -8.92
C SER A 256 3.02 6.77 -9.78
N ARG A 257 3.30 5.60 -9.21
CA ARG A 257 2.84 4.28 -9.67
C ARG A 257 2.19 3.54 -8.52
N VAL A 258 1.23 2.72 -8.86
CA VAL A 258 0.41 1.98 -7.90
C VAL A 258 0.42 0.49 -8.24
N VAL A 259 0.86 -0.31 -7.28
CA VAL A 259 0.82 -1.78 -7.31
C VAL A 259 -0.19 -2.23 -6.24
N ILE A 260 -1.19 -3.00 -6.63
CA ILE A 260 -2.24 -3.49 -5.72
C ILE A 260 -2.35 -5.01 -5.79
N PRO A 261 -2.80 -5.69 -4.72
CA PRO A 261 -3.07 -7.13 -4.77
C PRO A 261 -4.38 -7.44 -5.49
N LEU A 262 -4.52 -8.68 -5.95
CA LEU A 262 -5.83 -9.26 -6.21
C LEU A 262 -6.60 -9.39 -4.89
N ILE A 263 -7.86 -8.99 -4.89
CA ILE A 263 -8.77 -9.18 -3.76
C ILE A 263 -10.04 -9.84 -4.29
N PRO A 264 -10.34 -11.08 -3.87
CA PRO A 264 -11.55 -11.77 -4.29
C PRO A 264 -12.78 -10.87 -4.14
N ASP A 265 -13.67 -10.91 -5.13
CA ASP A 265 -14.90 -10.14 -5.21
C ASP A 265 -14.78 -8.59 -5.20
N GLN A 266 -13.54 -8.05 -5.15
CA GLN A 266 -13.29 -6.60 -5.15
C GLN A 266 -12.35 -6.16 -6.26
N ILE A 267 -11.16 -6.77 -6.35
CA ILE A 267 -10.14 -6.44 -7.35
C ILE A 267 -9.77 -7.72 -8.11
N GLY A 268 -10.40 -7.90 -9.26
CA GLY A 268 -10.14 -9.02 -10.17
C GLY A 268 -9.38 -8.60 -11.43
N ILE A 269 -8.77 -9.56 -12.12
CA ILE A 269 -8.01 -9.35 -13.35
C ILE A 269 -8.85 -8.62 -14.40
N ASP A 270 -10.10 -9.05 -14.58
CA ASP A 270 -10.99 -8.49 -15.60
C ASP A 270 -11.59 -7.14 -15.19
N SER A 271 -11.86 -6.95 -13.90
CA SER A 271 -12.54 -5.76 -13.38
C SER A 271 -11.61 -4.58 -13.08
N VAL A 272 -10.32 -4.83 -12.79
CA VAL A 272 -9.36 -3.76 -12.48
C VAL A 272 -9.12 -2.84 -13.67
N THR A 273 -9.07 -1.54 -13.44
CA THR A 273 -8.89 -0.50 -14.45
C THR A 273 -7.67 0.37 -14.14
N LYS A 274 -7.26 1.20 -15.11
CA LYS A 274 -6.18 2.20 -14.92
C LYS A 274 -6.49 3.23 -13.84
N GLN A 275 -7.75 3.34 -13.43
CA GLN A 275 -8.16 4.22 -12.32
C GLN A 275 -7.96 3.55 -10.95
N ASP A 276 -7.68 2.26 -10.92
CA ASP A 276 -7.50 1.48 -9.71
C ASP A 276 -6.02 1.29 -9.37
N GLY A 277 -5.21 0.92 -10.35
CA GLY A 277 -3.79 0.69 -10.20
C GLY A 277 -3.05 0.70 -11.53
N ASP A 278 -1.73 0.59 -11.50
CA ASP A 278 -0.89 0.39 -12.69
C ASP A 278 -0.55 -1.08 -12.87
N TYR A 279 -0.36 -1.78 -11.75
CA TYR A 279 0.00 -3.18 -11.69
C TYR A 279 -0.81 -3.92 -10.64
N VAL A 280 -1.03 -5.22 -10.87
CA VAL A 280 -1.69 -6.11 -9.90
C VAL A 280 -0.76 -7.28 -9.59
N MET A 281 -0.54 -7.53 -8.30
CA MET A 281 0.12 -8.74 -7.81
C MET A 281 -0.80 -9.93 -8.04
N LEU A 282 -0.28 -11.01 -8.64
CA LEU A 282 -1.06 -12.20 -9.01
C LEU A 282 -1.01 -13.32 -7.97
N GLN A 283 -0.35 -13.08 -6.84
CA GLN A 283 -0.20 -14.04 -5.73
C GLN A 283 -0.90 -13.54 -4.48
#